data_ae9ccb08aae6459f3ae7cc426e7e62e1
#
_entry.id   ae9ccb08aae6459f3ae7cc426e7e62e1
#
_cell.length_a   1.000
_cell.length_b   1.000
_cell.length_c   1.000
_cell.angle_alpha   90.00
_cell.angle_beta   90.00
_cell.angle_gamma   90.00
#
_symmetry.space_group_name_H-M   'P 1'
#
loop_
_entity.id
_entity.type
_entity.pdbx_description
1 polymer ?
#
loop_
_entity_poly.entity_id
_entity_poly.type
_entity_poly.pdbx_seq_one_letter_code
_entity_poly.pdbx_strand_id
1 'polypeptide(L)'
;MSTQSLNFFSFSGKMKILHTTWLAFFISFVMWFSHAPLMLVIAETLGMSKSEIKTILILNVALTIPARIIIGILVDKFGPKRTFSILLALGSLPTFLFVFADSFEQLALARFLSGFVGAGFVIGIRMVGEWFPAKQVGIAEGIYGGWGNFGSAAAAMILPTVALLYGGEDGWRYAIASAGVIGLIYSVIYFFSVTDTPKGSTYFKPKKAGAMEVTSIRDLFFYVLMTIPLYATLTLLTWKLSPAGVSLLSEVASICIYLAIWVLFFFNVYKIIDVNEGHLTQRIDEIHQYKFKQVAILNLAYLITFGSELAVVSMLPIFFYDTFHESQGITVVQAGFSAAGFAFMNLIARPGGGYISDKFGRKLSLSIFIIGLSIGYYVLSLITLEWPIYVVVILTMCCSFFVQAGEGAVFAMVPLIKRRMTGQIAGMVGAYGNVGAVLFLTVLSFASPSVFFMVIAGGAIFVLIAVQFIEEPKGHMVEVLEDGSVEMIELD
;
A
#
# COMPACT_ATOMS: atom_id res chain seq x y z
N MET A 1 28.79 20.38 2.82
CA MET A 1 29.04 18.97 3.23
C MET A 1 28.83 18.07 2.02
N SER A 2 29.81 17.21 1.69
CA SER A 2 29.73 16.33 0.53
C SER A 2 28.49 15.43 0.66
N THR A 3 27.63 15.42 -0.34
CA THR A 3 26.56 14.44 -0.52
C THR A 3 27.20 13.05 -0.60
N GLN A 4 27.38 12.39 0.55
CA GLN A 4 27.83 11.00 0.54
C GLN A 4 26.79 10.19 -0.22
N SER A 5 27.18 9.68 -1.40
CA SER A 5 26.37 8.75 -2.17
C SER A 5 26.00 7.54 -1.29
N LEU A 6 24.73 7.13 -1.34
CA LEU A 6 24.27 5.94 -0.62
C LEU A 6 25.03 4.72 -1.15
N ASN A 7 25.76 4.05 -0.27
CA ASN A 7 26.38 2.77 -0.64
C ASN A 7 25.37 1.65 -0.38
N PHE A 8 24.68 1.21 -1.43
CA PHE A 8 23.63 0.19 -1.38
C PHE A 8 24.12 -1.20 -0.93
N PHE A 9 25.41 -1.47 -0.99
CA PHE A 9 26.00 -2.73 -0.56
C PHE A 9 26.49 -2.70 0.88
N SER A 10 26.35 -1.57 1.58
CA SER A 10 26.73 -1.45 2.98
C SER A 10 25.68 -2.09 3.88
N PHE A 11 26.11 -2.92 4.84
CA PHE A 11 25.27 -3.49 5.89
C PHE A 11 25.57 -2.88 7.28
N SER A 12 25.92 -1.59 7.32
CA SER A 12 26.22 -0.85 8.56
C SER A 12 25.36 0.41 8.69
N GLY A 13 25.20 0.92 9.92
CA GLY A 13 24.50 2.16 10.22
C GLY A 13 23.07 2.20 9.61
N LYS A 14 22.72 3.32 8.98
CA LYS A 14 21.39 3.52 8.36
C LYS A 14 21.06 2.52 7.26
N MET A 15 22.07 2.05 6.51
CA MET A 15 21.84 1.07 5.45
C MET A 15 21.45 -0.30 5.99
N LYS A 16 22.02 -0.74 7.13
CA LYS A 16 21.58 -1.95 7.83
C LYS A 16 20.09 -1.85 8.20
N ILE A 17 19.67 -0.72 8.75
CA ILE A 17 18.28 -0.50 9.12
C ILE A 17 17.37 -0.55 7.88
N LEU A 18 17.77 0.13 6.79
CA LEU A 18 17.02 0.09 5.53
C LEU A 18 16.88 -1.35 5.01
N HIS A 19 17.99 -2.10 4.94
CA HIS A 19 17.97 -3.48 4.44
C HIS A 19 17.14 -4.42 5.31
N THR A 20 17.26 -4.32 6.62
CA THR A 20 16.46 -5.13 7.54
C THR A 20 14.97 -4.77 7.43
N THR A 21 14.65 -3.49 7.21
CA THR A 21 13.27 -2.99 7.19
C THR A 21 12.58 -3.30 5.86
N TRP A 22 13.25 -3.13 4.70
CA TRP A 22 12.63 -3.51 3.43
C TRP A 22 12.44 -5.04 3.32
N LEU A 23 13.33 -5.84 3.92
CA LEU A 23 13.15 -7.29 3.94
C LEU A 23 11.95 -7.71 4.82
N ALA A 24 11.69 -7.01 5.94
CA ALA A 24 10.46 -7.20 6.71
C ALA A 24 9.20 -6.92 5.86
N PHE A 25 9.24 -5.85 5.07
CA PHE A 25 8.14 -5.49 4.19
C PHE A 25 8.00 -6.45 3.01
N PHE A 26 9.10 -6.91 2.42
CA PHE A 26 9.13 -7.96 1.40
C PHE A 26 8.43 -9.24 1.88
N ILE A 27 8.79 -9.72 3.07
CA ILE A 27 8.17 -10.92 3.67
C ILE A 27 6.67 -10.68 3.91
N SER A 28 6.29 -9.50 4.39
CA SER A 28 4.88 -9.15 4.58
C SER A 28 4.11 -9.17 3.24
N PHE A 29 4.73 -8.72 2.14
CA PHE A 29 4.14 -8.76 0.80
C PHE A 29 4.05 -10.16 0.23
N VAL A 30 5.05 -11.01 0.47
CA VAL A 30 4.97 -12.45 0.12
C VAL A 30 3.77 -13.09 0.82
N MET A 31 3.59 -12.86 2.12
CA MET A 31 2.44 -13.38 2.87
C MET A 31 1.12 -12.81 2.32
N TRP A 32 1.07 -11.51 2.07
CA TRP A 32 -0.14 -10.82 1.64
C TRP A 32 -0.63 -11.26 0.25
N PHE A 33 0.31 -11.49 -0.68
CA PHE A 33 0.01 -11.88 -2.07
C PHE A 33 0.17 -13.37 -2.37
N SER A 34 0.44 -14.20 -1.36
CA SER A 34 0.68 -15.64 -1.51
C SER A 34 -0.43 -16.40 -2.26
N HIS A 35 -1.68 -15.98 -2.11
CA HIS A 35 -2.84 -16.59 -2.74
C HIS A 35 -2.95 -16.27 -4.24
N ALA A 36 -2.52 -15.08 -4.69
CA ALA A 36 -2.80 -14.58 -6.03
C ALA A 36 -2.30 -15.53 -7.15
N PRO A 37 -1.05 -16.03 -7.14
CA PRO A 37 -0.58 -16.97 -8.15
C PRO A 37 -1.15 -18.38 -8.01
N LEU A 38 -1.76 -18.70 -6.86
CA LEU A 38 -2.36 -20.01 -6.57
C LEU A 38 -3.89 -19.99 -6.72
N MET A 39 -4.48 -18.84 -7.06
CA MET A 39 -5.93 -18.64 -7.03
C MET A 39 -6.70 -19.59 -7.91
N LEU A 40 -6.15 -19.96 -9.07
CA LEU A 40 -6.79 -20.92 -9.97
C LEU A 40 -6.86 -22.31 -9.34
N VAL A 41 -5.76 -22.78 -8.74
CA VAL A 41 -5.70 -24.08 -8.05
C VAL A 41 -6.62 -24.09 -6.83
N ILE A 42 -6.62 -23.00 -6.04
CA ILE A 42 -7.51 -22.83 -4.89
C ILE A 42 -8.98 -22.90 -5.34
N ALA A 43 -9.31 -22.19 -6.40
CA ALA A 43 -10.68 -22.14 -6.92
C ALA A 43 -11.16 -23.50 -7.45
N GLU A 44 -10.29 -24.26 -8.10
CA GLU A 44 -10.58 -25.63 -8.56
C GLU A 44 -10.79 -26.57 -7.37
N THR A 45 -9.87 -26.54 -6.39
CA THR A 45 -9.94 -27.39 -5.18
C THR A 45 -11.22 -27.14 -4.37
N LEU A 46 -11.66 -25.88 -4.25
CA LEU A 46 -12.82 -25.50 -3.44
C LEU A 46 -14.11 -25.35 -4.26
N GLY A 47 -14.08 -25.61 -5.58
CA GLY A 47 -15.25 -25.48 -6.47
C GLY A 47 -15.79 -24.05 -6.57
N MET A 48 -14.93 -23.02 -6.54
CA MET A 48 -15.32 -21.62 -6.47
C MET A 48 -15.83 -21.08 -7.81
N SER A 49 -16.88 -20.29 -7.74
CA SER A 49 -17.38 -19.52 -8.88
C SER A 49 -16.48 -18.32 -9.23
N LYS A 50 -16.59 -17.80 -10.47
CA LYS A 50 -15.88 -16.58 -10.89
C LYS A 50 -16.21 -15.36 -10.02
N SER A 51 -17.44 -15.27 -9.48
CA SER A 51 -17.84 -14.19 -8.57
C SER A 51 -17.13 -14.28 -7.21
N GLU A 52 -16.99 -15.48 -6.67
CA GLU A 52 -16.27 -15.73 -5.42
C GLU A 52 -14.78 -15.44 -5.56
N ILE A 53 -14.14 -15.83 -6.67
CA ILE A 53 -12.75 -15.48 -6.97
C ILE A 53 -12.55 -13.95 -6.96
N LYS A 54 -13.38 -13.20 -7.67
CA LYS A 54 -13.32 -11.73 -7.69
C LYS A 54 -13.53 -11.12 -6.30
N THR A 55 -14.35 -11.74 -5.48
CA THR A 55 -14.58 -11.32 -4.08
C THR A 55 -13.33 -11.52 -3.22
N ILE A 56 -12.65 -12.65 -3.34
CA ILE A 56 -11.37 -12.91 -2.66
C ILE A 56 -10.32 -11.85 -3.02
N LEU A 57 -10.26 -11.42 -4.28
CA LEU A 57 -9.34 -10.36 -4.72
C LEU A 57 -9.64 -9.02 -4.03
N ILE A 58 -10.91 -8.66 -3.87
CA ILE A 58 -11.32 -7.43 -3.16
C ILE A 58 -11.02 -7.54 -1.65
N LEU A 59 -11.34 -8.67 -1.03
CA LEU A 59 -11.09 -8.91 0.40
C LEU A 59 -9.61 -8.79 0.76
N ASN A 60 -8.73 -9.12 -0.16
CA ASN A 60 -7.28 -9.02 0.03
C ASN A 60 -6.83 -7.63 0.51
N VAL A 61 -7.47 -6.57 0.05
CA VAL A 61 -7.05 -5.18 0.31
C VAL A 61 -7.97 -4.43 1.27
N ALA A 62 -9.13 -5.00 1.59
CA ALA A 62 -10.20 -4.32 2.32
C ALA A 62 -9.81 -3.94 3.76
N LEU A 63 -9.35 -4.91 4.56
CA LEU A 63 -8.95 -4.67 5.94
C LEU A 63 -7.73 -3.76 6.05
N THR A 64 -6.91 -3.70 4.99
CA THR A 64 -5.72 -2.85 4.97
C THR A 64 -6.06 -1.36 5.07
N ILE A 65 -7.27 -0.95 4.65
CA ILE A 65 -7.73 0.44 4.77
C ILE A 65 -7.70 0.91 6.24
N PRO A 66 -8.50 0.33 7.15
CA PRO A 66 -8.45 0.73 8.55
C PRO A 66 -7.13 0.34 9.23
N ALA A 67 -6.51 -0.78 8.84
CA ALA A 67 -5.25 -1.23 9.41
C ALA A 67 -4.12 -0.21 9.23
N ARG A 68 -3.97 0.42 8.06
CA ARG A 68 -2.94 1.43 7.81
C ARG A 68 -3.11 2.67 8.69
N ILE A 69 -4.33 3.09 8.95
CA ILE A 69 -4.62 4.23 9.83
C ILE A 69 -4.25 3.87 11.29
N ILE A 70 -4.71 2.71 11.75
CA ILE A 70 -4.43 2.23 13.12
C ILE A 70 -2.93 2.04 13.32
N ILE A 71 -2.25 1.38 12.40
CA ILE A 71 -0.80 1.16 12.46
C ILE A 71 -0.03 2.47 12.38
N GLY A 72 -0.51 3.46 11.61
CA GLY A 72 0.08 4.80 11.58
C GLY A 72 0.08 5.49 12.95
N ILE A 73 -1.02 5.37 13.68
CA ILE A 73 -1.13 5.87 15.07
C ILE A 73 -0.22 5.07 16.01
N LEU A 74 -0.22 3.74 15.87
CA LEU A 74 0.56 2.86 16.74
C LEU A 74 2.07 3.02 16.54
N VAL A 75 2.53 3.16 15.29
CA VAL A 75 3.96 3.35 15.00
C VAL A 75 4.47 4.68 15.53
N ASP A 76 3.70 5.75 15.41
CA ASP A 76 4.08 7.06 15.97
C ASP A 76 4.15 7.02 17.49
N LYS A 77 3.33 6.19 18.16
CA LYS A 77 3.29 6.05 19.62
C LYS A 77 4.35 5.09 20.18
N PHE A 78 4.53 3.92 19.56
CA PHE A 78 5.33 2.82 20.12
C PHE A 78 6.67 2.59 19.42
N GLY A 79 6.90 3.25 18.29
CA GLY A 79 8.09 3.11 17.47
C GLY A 79 8.01 1.97 16.45
N PRO A 80 8.80 2.07 15.36
CA PRO A 80 8.78 1.12 14.25
C PRO A 80 9.23 -0.29 14.64
N LYS A 81 10.25 -0.41 15.48
CA LYS A 81 10.82 -1.70 15.91
C LYS A 81 9.76 -2.64 16.49
N ARG A 82 9.03 -2.19 17.51
CA ARG A 82 8.00 -3.00 18.19
C ARG A 82 6.81 -3.23 17.29
N THR A 83 6.35 -2.18 16.61
CA THR A 83 5.14 -2.23 15.79
C THR A 83 5.32 -3.19 14.62
N PHE A 84 6.47 -3.21 13.94
CA PHE A 84 6.69 -4.12 12.81
C PHE A 84 6.85 -5.58 13.25
N SER A 85 7.59 -5.81 14.34
CA SER A 85 7.75 -7.18 14.86
C SER A 85 6.40 -7.78 15.23
N ILE A 86 5.56 -7.04 15.95
CA ILE A 86 4.21 -7.50 16.31
C ILE A 86 3.33 -7.69 15.08
N LEU A 87 3.40 -6.77 14.10
CA LEU A 87 2.63 -6.89 12.85
C LEU A 87 2.99 -8.18 12.10
N LEU A 88 4.27 -8.49 11.93
CA LEU A 88 4.72 -9.70 11.25
C LEU A 88 4.26 -10.96 11.98
N ALA A 89 4.40 -11.00 13.31
CA ALA A 89 3.99 -12.15 14.12
C ALA A 89 2.47 -12.39 14.01
N LEU A 90 1.65 -11.35 14.24
CA LEU A 90 0.19 -11.46 14.15
C LEU A 90 -0.29 -11.67 12.72
N GLY A 91 0.37 -11.05 11.74
CA GLY A 91 0.05 -11.18 10.32
C GLY A 91 0.37 -12.56 9.75
N SER A 92 1.22 -13.34 10.42
CA SER A 92 1.47 -14.74 10.04
C SER A 92 0.31 -15.67 10.39
N LEU A 93 -0.52 -15.33 11.40
CA LEU A 93 -1.62 -16.20 11.83
C LEU A 93 -2.66 -16.44 10.72
N PRO A 94 -3.11 -15.45 9.96
CA PRO A 94 -4.05 -15.68 8.87
C PRO A 94 -3.52 -16.63 7.78
N THR A 95 -2.20 -16.70 7.55
CA THR A 95 -1.65 -17.63 6.55
C THR A 95 -1.85 -19.09 6.96
N PHE A 96 -1.86 -19.39 8.27
CA PHE A 96 -2.15 -20.72 8.77
C PHE A 96 -3.63 -21.06 8.67
N LEU A 97 -4.54 -20.07 8.69
CA LEU A 97 -5.97 -20.33 8.48
C LEU A 97 -6.26 -20.87 7.09
N PHE A 98 -5.42 -20.57 6.09
CA PHE A 98 -5.55 -21.15 4.76
C PHE A 98 -5.38 -22.67 4.76
N VAL A 99 -4.54 -23.22 5.65
CA VAL A 99 -4.36 -24.68 5.77
C VAL A 99 -5.66 -25.41 6.10
N PHE A 100 -6.52 -24.74 6.87
CA PHE A 100 -7.77 -25.32 7.38
C PHE A 100 -9.01 -24.84 6.61
N ALA A 101 -8.84 -24.05 5.54
CA ALA A 101 -9.96 -23.53 4.79
C ALA A 101 -10.50 -24.57 3.80
N ASP A 102 -11.71 -25.09 4.05
CA ASP A 102 -12.41 -26.09 3.24
C ASP A 102 -13.66 -25.52 2.57
N SER A 103 -13.93 -24.21 2.75
CA SER A 103 -15.03 -23.52 2.11
C SER A 103 -14.65 -22.11 1.70
N PHE A 104 -15.46 -21.51 0.81
CA PHE A 104 -15.30 -20.11 0.39
C PHE A 104 -15.33 -19.16 1.58
N GLU A 105 -16.24 -19.35 2.57
CA GLU A 105 -16.39 -18.49 3.73
C GLU A 105 -15.14 -18.49 4.61
N GLN A 106 -14.55 -19.68 4.86
CA GLN A 106 -13.32 -19.81 5.64
C GLN A 106 -12.15 -19.17 4.91
N LEU A 107 -12.05 -19.39 3.59
CA LEU A 107 -11.04 -18.75 2.75
C LEU A 107 -11.21 -17.23 2.75
N ALA A 108 -12.44 -16.73 2.62
CA ALA A 108 -12.77 -15.31 2.65
C ALA A 108 -12.36 -14.65 3.97
N LEU A 109 -12.63 -15.32 5.10
CA LEU A 109 -12.21 -14.85 6.42
C LEU A 109 -10.67 -14.77 6.53
N ALA A 110 -9.95 -15.83 6.14
CA ALA A 110 -8.49 -15.86 6.14
C ALA A 110 -7.92 -14.72 5.26
N ARG A 111 -8.51 -14.49 4.09
CA ARG A 111 -8.10 -13.40 3.19
C ARG A 111 -8.35 -12.02 3.76
N PHE A 112 -9.52 -11.80 4.34
CA PHE A 112 -9.84 -10.53 4.98
C PHE A 112 -8.84 -10.20 6.09
N LEU A 113 -8.58 -11.15 6.99
CA LEU A 113 -7.63 -10.99 8.09
C LEU A 113 -6.18 -10.78 7.58
N SER A 114 -5.79 -11.42 6.48
CA SER A 114 -4.47 -11.23 5.86
C SER A 114 -4.25 -9.80 5.39
N GLY A 115 -5.30 -9.04 5.10
CA GLY A 115 -5.20 -7.62 4.72
C GLY A 115 -4.50 -6.75 5.77
N PHE A 116 -4.48 -7.16 7.03
CA PHE A 116 -3.79 -6.45 8.10
C PHE A 116 -2.27 -6.35 7.87
N VAL A 117 -1.68 -7.34 7.24
CA VAL A 117 -0.22 -7.41 6.94
C VAL A 117 0.23 -6.26 6.01
N GLY A 118 -0.64 -5.83 5.09
CA GLY A 118 -0.36 -4.71 4.18
C GLY A 118 -0.13 -3.36 4.86
N ALA A 119 -0.45 -3.25 6.16
CA ALA A 119 -0.15 -2.06 6.95
C ALA A 119 1.34 -1.93 7.32
N GLY A 120 2.16 -2.97 7.12
CA GLY A 120 3.61 -2.94 7.33
C GLY A 120 4.30 -1.81 6.58
N PHE A 121 3.77 -1.41 5.42
CA PHE A 121 4.26 -0.29 4.64
C PHE A 121 4.44 0.99 5.47
N VAL A 122 3.44 1.37 6.26
CA VAL A 122 3.44 2.60 7.06
C VAL A 122 4.56 2.63 8.10
N ILE A 123 4.89 1.46 8.64
CA ILE A 123 5.91 1.34 9.69
C ILE A 123 7.30 1.65 9.15
N GLY A 124 7.63 1.14 7.98
CA GLY A 124 8.94 1.39 7.39
C GLY A 124 9.08 2.80 6.85
N ILE A 125 8.01 3.44 6.35
CA ILE A 125 8.02 4.86 6.02
C ILE A 125 8.44 5.69 7.25
N ARG A 126 7.87 5.38 8.41
CA ARG A 126 8.26 6.03 9.65
C ARG A 126 9.72 5.74 10.02
N MET A 127 10.17 4.48 9.90
CA MET A 127 11.56 4.08 10.19
C MET A 127 12.56 4.81 9.29
N VAL A 128 12.30 4.84 7.97
CA VAL A 128 13.19 5.51 7.00
C VAL A 128 13.23 7.01 7.27
N GLY A 129 12.09 7.64 7.55
CA GLY A 129 12.01 9.06 7.90
C GLY A 129 12.83 9.43 9.14
N GLU A 130 13.03 8.51 10.11
CA GLU A 130 13.89 8.75 11.29
C GLU A 130 15.39 8.58 11.01
N TRP A 131 15.74 7.73 10.03
CA TRP A 131 17.14 7.36 9.80
C TRP A 131 17.80 8.10 8.63
N PHE A 132 17.03 8.69 7.71
CA PHE A 132 17.54 9.32 6.50
C PHE A 132 17.26 10.83 6.47
N PRO A 133 18.26 11.67 6.06
CA PRO A 133 18.05 13.09 5.86
C PRO A 133 17.12 13.36 4.66
N ALA A 134 16.50 14.54 4.62
CA ALA A 134 15.53 14.95 3.61
C ALA A 134 16.04 14.77 2.16
N LYS A 135 17.33 15.06 1.89
CA LYS A 135 17.97 14.89 0.57
C LYS A 135 18.13 13.43 0.10
N GLN A 136 17.92 12.46 0.98
CA GLN A 136 18.08 11.03 0.70
C GLN A 136 16.81 10.23 1.00
N VAL A 137 15.79 10.88 1.55
CA VAL A 137 14.58 10.19 1.99
C VAL A 137 13.82 9.60 0.81
N GLY A 138 13.71 10.28 -0.31
CA GLY A 138 12.96 9.80 -1.47
C GLY A 138 13.54 8.51 -2.05
N ILE A 139 14.87 8.45 -2.26
CA ILE A 139 15.50 7.22 -2.73
C ILE A 139 15.42 6.09 -1.68
N ALA A 140 15.57 6.42 -0.39
CA ALA A 140 15.49 5.41 0.68
C ALA A 140 14.07 4.85 0.83
N GLU A 141 13.04 5.70 0.77
CA GLU A 141 11.62 5.30 0.73
C GLU A 141 11.29 4.50 -0.53
N GLY A 142 11.84 4.91 -1.67
CA GLY A 142 11.71 4.17 -2.92
C GLY A 142 12.29 2.76 -2.84
N ILE A 143 13.48 2.59 -2.24
CA ILE A 143 14.09 1.27 -1.99
C ILE A 143 13.23 0.48 -1.00
N TYR A 144 12.85 1.07 0.12
CA TYR A 144 12.02 0.40 1.10
C TYR A 144 10.71 -0.11 0.48
N GLY A 145 9.97 0.78 -0.16
CA GLY A 145 8.69 0.45 -0.77
C GLY A 145 8.83 -0.47 -1.98
N GLY A 146 9.77 -0.18 -2.88
CA GLY A 146 9.96 -0.93 -4.12
C GLY A 146 10.47 -2.36 -3.88
N TRP A 147 11.53 -2.49 -3.09
CA TRP A 147 12.08 -3.82 -2.79
C TRP A 147 11.17 -4.62 -1.86
N GLY A 148 10.39 -3.95 -1.02
CA GLY A 148 9.34 -4.59 -0.24
C GLY A 148 8.19 -5.10 -1.12
N ASN A 149 7.63 -4.25 -1.99
CA ASN A 149 6.54 -4.63 -2.92
C ASN A 149 6.95 -5.75 -3.89
N PHE A 150 8.23 -5.87 -4.22
CA PHE A 150 8.77 -6.99 -5.01
C PHE A 150 8.42 -8.36 -4.38
N GLY A 151 8.08 -8.42 -3.11
CA GLY A 151 7.56 -9.62 -2.46
C GLY A 151 6.34 -10.23 -3.18
N SER A 152 5.49 -9.43 -3.83
CA SER A 152 4.38 -9.93 -4.65
C SER A 152 4.85 -10.64 -5.92
N ALA A 153 5.88 -10.12 -6.59
CA ALA A 153 6.52 -10.78 -7.72
C ALA A 153 7.21 -12.07 -7.29
N ALA A 154 7.93 -12.04 -6.16
CA ALA A 154 8.57 -13.24 -5.60
C ALA A 154 7.54 -14.31 -5.26
N ALA A 155 6.39 -13.94 -4.68
CA ALA A 155 5.27 -14.86 -4.43
C ALA A 155 4.77 -15.47 -5.75
N ALA A 156 4.56 -14.65 -6.79
CA ALA A 156 4.08 -15.12 -8.09
C ALA A 156 5.07 -16.06 -8.81
N MET A 157 6.38 -15.84 -8.64
CA MET A 157 7.42 -16.67 -9.26
C MET A 157 7.70 -17.97 -8.49
N ILE A 158 7.64 -17.94 -7.16
CA ILE A 158 8.13 -19.02 -6.31
C ILE A 158 6.99 -19.94 -5.83
N LEU A 159 5.87 -19.39 -5.36
CA LEU A 159 4.85 -20.17 -4.67
C LEU A 159 4.17 -21.24 -5.53
N PRO A 160 3.91 -21.05 -6.84
CA PRO A 160 3.39 -22.13 -7.67
C PRO A 160 4.33 -23.34 -7.72
N THR A 161 5.64 -23.09 -7.82
CA THR A 161 6.66 -24.16 -7.80
C THR A 161 6.72 -24.83 -6.42
N VAL A 162 6.65 -24.06 -5.34
CA VAL A 162 6.63 -24.60 -3.97
C VAL A 162 5.38 -25.46 -3.75
N ALA A 163 4.23 -25.05 -4.24
CA ALA A 163 3.00 -25.83 -4.17
C ALA A 163 3.13 -27.16 -4.92
N LEU A 164 3.74 -27.16 -6.10
CA LEU A 164 4.03 -28.40 -6.86
C LEU A 164 5.02 -29.33 -6.13
N LEU A 165 6.02 -28.77 -5.45
CA LEU A 165 7.00 -29.55 -4.67
C LEU A 165 6.37 -30.22 -3.46
N TYR A 166 5.45 -29.58 -2.76
CA TYR A 166 4.65 -30.21 -1.71
C TYR A 166 3.75 -31.32 -2.28
N GLY A 167 3.24 -31.14 -3.49
CA GLY A 167 2.43 -32.10 -4.23
C GLY A 167 1.01 -32.30 -3.68
N GLY A 168 0.21 -33.09 -4.41
CA GLY A 168 -1.18 -33.36 -4.06
C GLY A 168 -2.11 -32.14 -4.20
N GLU A 169 -3.34 -32.32 -3.80
CA GLU A 169 -4.40 -31.27 -3.87
C GLU A 169 -4.17 -30.17 -2.84
N ASP A 170 -3.41 -30.45 -1.75
CA ASP A 170 -3.15 -29.53 -0.64
C ASP A 170 -1.82 -28.75 -0.76
N GLY A 171 -1.05 -28.94 -1.82
CA GLY A 171 0.25 -28.30 -1.99
C GLY A 171 0.19 -26.78 -1.87
N TRP A 172 -0.87 -26.14 -2.34
CA TRP A 172 -1.10 -24.71 -2.22
C TRP A 172 -1.23 -24.24 -0.75
N ARG A 173 -1.86 -25.06 0.12
CA ARG A 173 -2.04 -24.76 1.54
C ARG A 173 -0.69 -24.65 2.25
N TYR A 174 0.19 -25.63 2.02
CA TYR A 174 1.52 -25.67 2.62
C TYR A 174 2.44 -24.57 2.05
N ALA A 175 2.31 -24.23 0.78
CA ALA A 175 3.03 -23.13 0.18
C ALA A 175 2.69 -21.78 0.85
N ILE A 176 1.41 -21.50 1.09
CA ILE A 176 0.96 -20.29 1.79
C ILE A 176 1.41 -20.30 3.27
N ALA A 177 1.27 -21.44 3.97
CA ALA A 177 1.69 -21.57 5.35
C ALA A 177 3.20 -21.35 5.52
N SER A 178 4.02 -21.82 4.56
CA SER A 178 5.47 -21.61 4.57
C SER A 178 5.84 -20.12 4.62
N ALA A 179 5.11 -19.26 3.90
CA ALA A 179 5.30 -17.81 3.97
C ALA A 179 5.01 -17.27 5.38
N GLY A 180 4.00 -17.80 6.08
CA GLY A 180 3.70 -17.45 7.46
C GLY A 180 4.80 -17.86 8.45
N VAL A 181 5.37 -19.05 8.28
CA VAL A 181 6.51 -19.51 9.11
C VAL A 181 7.70 -18.56 8.95
N ILE A 182 8.03 -18.16 7.71
CA ILE A 182 9.10 -17.20 7.45
C ILE A 182 8.80 -15.85 8.13
N GLY A 183 7.55 -15.40 8.09
CA GLY A 183 7.11 -14.16 8.75
C GLY A 183 7.30 -14.20 10.27
N LEU A 184 6.93 -15.31 10.92
CA LEU A 184 7.13 -15.50 12.37
C LEU A 184 8.62 -15.48 12.74
N ILE A 185 9.45 -16.21 12.02
CA ILE A 185 10.90 -16.24 12.27
C ILE A 185 11.48 -14.83 12.10
N TYR A 186 11.10 -14.14 11.02
CA TYR A 186 11.65 -12.82 10.74
C TYR A 186 11.14 -11.74 11.72
N SER A 187 9.97 -11.90 12.32
CA SER A 187 9.47 -11.01 13.36
C SER A 187 10.44 -10.93 14.55
N VAL A 188 10.98 -12.06 14.96
CA VAL A 188 11.97 -12.16 16.04
C VAL A 188 13.32 -11.57 15.61
N ILE A 189 13.80 -11.94 14.40
CA ILE A 189 15.05 -11.41 13.83
C ILE A 189 14.98 -9.87 13.76
N TYR A 190 13.89 -9.32 13.24
CA TYR A 190 13.69 -7.88 13.11
C TYR A 190 13.76 -7.18 14.47
N PHE A 191 13.06 -7.70 15.48
CA PHE A 191 13.05 -7.14 16.83
C PHE A 191 14.45 -6.95 17.42
N PHE A 192 15.35 -7.92 17.21
CA PHE A 192 16.71 -7.85 17.75
C PHE A 192 17.70 -7.11 16.83
N SER A 193 17.34 -6.87 15.57
CA SER A 193 18.26 -6.31 14.56
C SER A 193 18.21 -4.80 14.42
N VAL A 194 17.10 -4.13 14.82
CA VAL A 194 16.85 -2.70 14.57
C VAL A 194 16.65 -1.90 15.84
N THR A 195 16.85 -0.58 15.72
CA THR A 195 16.47 0.44 16.73
C THR A 195 15.60 1.49 16.06
N ASP A 196 14.71 2.16 16.82
CA ASP A 196 13.74 3.11 16.26
C ASP A 196 14.41 4.35 15.66
N THR A 197 15.50 4.84 16.31
CA THR A 197 16.25 6.04 15.89
C THR A 197 17.75 5.78 15.91
N PRO A 198 18.55 6.63 15.26
CA PRO A 198 19.99 6.67 15.44
C PRO A 198 20.37 6.94 16.90
N LYS A 199 21.57 6.50 17.32
CA LYS A 199 22.08 6.78 18.67
C LYS A 199 22.20 8.28 18.89
N GLY A 200 21.63 8.76 19.99
CA GLY A 200 21.65 10.17 20.35
C GLY A 200 20.53 11.01 19.72
N SER A 201 19.66 10.42 18.92
CA SER A 201 18.48 11.10 18.38
C SER A 201 17.23 10.79 19.20
N THR A 202 16.35 11.78 19.34
CA THR A 202 15.07 11.63 20.03
C THR A 202 14.00 11.13 19.05
N TYR A 203 13.17 10.19 19.49
CA TYR A 203 12.00 9.76 18.73
C TYR A 203 10.84 10.71 18.98
N PHE A 204 10.45 11.49 17.96
CA PHE A 204 9.36 12.46 18.06
C PHE A 204 8.00 11.78 18.07
N LYS A 205 7.22 12.00 19.14
CA LYS A 205 5.85 11.51 19.26
C LYS A 205 4.85 12.63 19.03
N PRO A 206 3.66 12.34 18.48
CA PRO A 206 2.56 13.30 18.44
C PRO A 206 2.20 13.79 19.84
N LYS A 207 1.84 15.07 19.98
CA LYS A 207 1.41 15.63 21.28
C LYS A 207 0.09 15.03 21.75
N LYS A 208 -0.84 14.77 20.80
CA LYS A 208 -2.11 14.08 21.05
C LYS A 208 -2.20 12.82 20.20
N ALA A 209 -2.83 11.78 20.74
CA ALA A 209 -3.04 10.52 20.04
C ALA A 209 -4.48 10.44 19.49
N GLY A 210 -4.64 9.79 18.33
CA GLY A 210 -5.95 9.41 17.80
C GLY A 210 -6.37 10.12 16.52
N ALA A 211 -5.83 11.31 16.23
CA ALA A 211 -6.04 12.02 14.96
C ALA A 211 -4.86 12.92 14.65
N MET A 212 -4.71 13.34 13.38
CA MET A 212 -3.70 14.32 12.98
C MET A 212 -4.09 15.71 13.51
N GLU A 213 -3.09 16.42 14.02
CA GLU A 213 -3.23 17.83 14.37
C GLU A 213 -3.24 18.67 13.08
N VAL A 214 -4.26 19.50 12.88
CA VAL A 214 -4.34 20.46 11.77
C VAL A 214 -4.18 21.89 12.24
N THR A 215 -3.83 22.80 11.35
CA THR A 215 -3.40 24.14 11.71
C THR A 215 -4.41 25.23 11.32
N SER A 216 -5.52 24.87 10.64
CA SER A 216 -6.60 25.80 10.31
C SER A 216 -7.96 25.09 10.24
N ILE A 217 -9.05 25.86 10.36
CA ILE A 217 -10.43 25.36 10.17
C ILE A 217 -10.62 24.80 8.76
N ARG A 218 -9.97 25.40 7.76
CA ARG A 218 -10.01 24.91 6.38
C ARG A 218 -9.36 23.53 6.27
N ASP A 219 -8.22 23.32 6.93
CA ASP A 219 -7.53 22.04 6.97
C ASP A 219 -8.35 20.99 7.73
N LEU A 220 -9.03 21.38 8.82
CA LEU A 220 -9.96 20.51 9.51
C LEU A 220 -11.09 20.03 8.59
N PHE A 221 -11.68 20.94 7.83
CA PHE A 221 -12.71 20.59 6.84
C PHE A 221 -12.19 19.60 5.79
N PHE A 222 -11.02 19.86 5.20
CA PHE A 222 -10.41 18.94 4.25
C PHE A 222 -10.06 17.58 4.87
N TYR A 223 -9.63 17.56 6.13
CA TYR A 223 -9.34 16.31 6.82
C TYR A 223 -10.61 15.47 7.01
N VAL A 224 -11.68 16.06 7.49
CA VAL A 224 -12.98 15.37 7.62
C VAL A 224 -13.48 14.90 6.25
N LEU A 225 -13.41 15.76 5.23
CA LEU A 225 -13.81 15.40 3.87
C LEU A 225 -13.04 14.18 3.35
N MET A 226 -11.72 14.13 3.59
CA MET A 226 -10.88 13.01 3.17
C MET A 226 -11.07 11.74 4.01
N THR A 227 -11.82 11.75 5.09
CA THR A 227 -12.21 10.51 5.78
C THR A 227 -13.40 9.83 5.12
N ILE A 228 -14.26 10.56 4.43
CA ILE A 228 -15.50 10.02 3.81
C ILE A 228 -15.20 8.88 2.81
N PRO A 229 -14.28 9.00 1.84
CA PRO A 229 -13.98 7.91 0.90
C PRO A 229 -13.55 6.61 1.57
N LEU A 230 -12.85 6.68 2.72
CA LEU A 230 -12.42 5.50 3.47
C LEU A 230 -13.63 4.68 3.96
N TYR A 231 -14.59 5.34 4.60
CA TYR A 231 -15.80 4.70 5.13
C TYR A 231 -16.81 4.34 4.03
N ALA A 232 -16.91 5.17 2.99
CA ALA A 232 -17.74 4.87 1.82
C ALA A 232 -17.25 3.61 1.10
N THR A 233 -15.94 3.41 1.00
CA THR A 233 -15.36 2.19 0.41
C THR A 233 -15.64 0.95 1.25
N LEU A 234 -15.59 1.04 2.58
CA LEU A 234 -15.98 -0.06 3.47
C LEU A 234 -17.48 -0.37 3.35
N THR A 235 -18.32 0.66 3.18
CA THR A 235 -19.76 0.50 2.92
C THR A 235 -20.00 -0.21 1.57
N LEU A 236 -19.30 0.20 0.51
CA LEU A 236 -19.36 -0.44 -0.80
C LEU A 236 -18.93 -1.92 -0.73
N LEU A 237 -17.86 -2.22 0.03
CA LEU A 237 -17.44 -3.59 0.26
C LEU A 237 -18.53 -4.41 0.97
N THR A 238 -19.12 -3.86 2.03
CA THR A 238 -20.21 -4.53 2.76
C THR A 238 -21.38 -4.82 1.84
N TRP A 239 -21.75 -3.88 0.95
CA TRP A 239 -22.77 -4.11 -0.08
C TRP A 239 -22.38 -5.27 -1.01
N LYS A 240 -21.14 -5.33 -1.46
CA LYS A 240 -20.66 -6.42 -2.32
C LYS A 240 -20.74 -7.80 -1.65
N LEU A 241 -20.53 -7.85 -0.33
CA LEU A 241 -20.57 -9.08 0.46
C LEU A 241 -21.98 -9.45 0.94
N SER A 242 -22.94 -8.54 0.86
CA SER A 242 -24.33 -8.70 1.30
C SER A 242 -25.13 -9.64 0.36
N PRO A 243 -26.37 -9.99 0.68
CA PRO A 243 -27.26 -10.76 -0.21
C PRO A 243 -27.49 -10.11 -1.57
N ALA A 244 -27.34 -8.79 -1.68
CA ALA A 244 -27.40 -8.07 -2.95
C ALA A 244 -26.18 -8.30 -3.87
N GLY A 245 -25.09 -8.83 -3.33
CA GLY A 245 -23.86 -9.15 -4.05
C GLY A 245 -23.57 -10.64 -4.12
N VAL A 246 -22.58 -11.13 -3.35
CA VAL A 246 -22.15 -12.55 -3.35
C VAL A 246 -22.73 -13.37 -2.19
N SER A 247 -23.61 -12.82 -1.40
CA SER A 247 -24.30 -13.48 -0.27
C SER A 247 -23.36 -14.11 0.78
N LEU A 248 -22.15 -13.57 0.95
CA LEU A 248 -21.22 -14.01 2.00
C LEU A 248 -21.73 -13.60 3.40
N LEU A 249 -22.35 -12.43 3.50
CA LEU A 249 -22.94 -11.91 4.73
C LEU A 249 -24.47 -12.12 4.69
N SER A 250 -25.05 -12.46 5.84
CA SER A 250 -26.49 -12.40 5.99
C SER A 250 -27.00 -10.95 5.98
N GLU A 251 -28.31 -10.76 5.74
CA GLU A 251 -28.93 -9.43 5.76
C GLU A 251 -28.70 -8.72 7.10
N VAL A 252 -28.92 -9.45 8.21
CA VAL A 252 -28.71 -8.91 9.58
C VAL A 252 -27.25 -8.53 9.80
N ALA A 253 -26.30 -9.39 9.40
CA ALA A 253 -24.87 -9.08 9.52
C ALA A 253 -24.48 -7.84 8.69
N SER A 254 -25.01 -7.69 7.49
CA SER A 254 -24.77 -6.53 6.64
C SER A 254 -25.27 -5.23 7.26
N ILE A 255 -26.48 -5.24 7.83
CA ILE A 255 -27.05 -4.09 8.54
C ILE A 255 -26.19 -3.73 9.77
N CYS A 256 -25.79 -4.71 10.57
CA CYS A 256 -24.92 -4.49 11.74
C CYS A 256 -23.58 -3.88 11.34
N ILE A 257 -22.97 -4.36 10.24
CA ILE A 257 -21.70 -3.83 9.74
C ILE A 257 -21.87 -2.40 9.21
N TYR A 258 -22.94 -2.09 8.47
CA TYR A 258 -23.24 -0.71 8.05
C TYR A 258 -23.35 0.23 9.25
N LEU A 259 -24.13 -0.15 10.26
CA LEU A 259 -24.27 0.65 11.49
C LEU A 259 -22.90 0.85 12.17
N ALA A 260 -22.11 -0.22 12.31
CA ALA A 260 -20.78 -0.13 12.91
C ALA A 260 -19.84 0.81 12.13
N ILE A 261 -19.82 0.73 10.78
CA ILE A 261 -19.02 1.60 9.93
C ILE A 261 -19.39 3.07 10.16
N TRP A 262 -20.68 3.40 10.18
CA TRP A 262 -21.12 4.79 10.35
C TRP A 262 -20.96 5.30 11.78
N VAL A 263 -21.14 4.46 12.79
CA VAL A 263 -20.79 4.80 14.18
C VAL A 263 -19.30 5.10 14.31
N LEU A 264 -18.45 4.26 13.72
CA LEU A 264 -17.00 4.50 13.70
C LEU A 264 -16.63 5.77 12.93
N PHE A 265 -17.32 6.09 11.83
CA PHE A 265 -17.13 7.34 11.11
C PHE A 265 -17.40 8.56 12.00
N PHE A 266 -18.57 8.62 12.63
CA PHE A 266 -18.93 9.73 13.52
C PHE A 266 -18.00 9.82 14.73
N PHE A 267 -17.60 8.66 15.30
CA PHE A 267 -16.61 8.63 16.38
C PHE A 267 -15.24 9.17 15.91
N ASN A 268 -14.80 8.82 14.69
CA ASN A 268 -13.55 9.35 14.11
C ASN A 268 -13.65 10.86 13.88
N VAL A 269 -14.75 11.36 13.31
CA VAL A 269 -14.98 12.80 13.14
C VAL A 269 -14.98 13.53 14.49
N TYR A 270 -15.64 12.96 15.51
CA TYR A 270 -15.59 13.50 16.87
C TYR A 270 -14.15 13.58 17.39
N LYS A 271 -13.35 12.54 17.21
CA LYS A 271 -11.94 12.53 17.63
C LYS A 271 -11.08 13.54 16.87
N ILE A 272 -11.33 13.70 15.57
CA ILE A 272 -10.66 14.74 14.76
C ILE A 272 -10.96 16.14 15.32
N ILE A 273 -12.20 16.42 15.68
CA ILE A 273 -12.60 17.70 16.27
C ILE A 273 -11.98 17.86 17.66
N ASP A 274 -12.13 16.88 18.55
CA ASP A 274 -11.64 16.86 19.93
C ASP A 274 -10.10 17.13 20.00
N VAL A 275 -9.33 16.48 19.14
CA VAL A 275 -7.87 16.71 19.06
C VAL A 275 -7.54 18.12 18.63
N ASN A 276 -8.36 18.73 17.78
CA ASN A 276 -8.07 20.00 17.13
C ASN A 276 -8.77 21.22 17.75
N GLU A 277 -9.79 21.04 18.61
CA GLU A 277 -10.55 22.16 19.20
C GLU A 277 -9.67 23.16 19.94
N GLY A 278 -8.75 22.72 20.80
CA GLY A 278 -7.85 23.58 21.51
C GLY A 278 -6.77 24.25 20.65
N HIS A 279 -6.43 23.66 19.51
CA HIS A 279 -5.44 24.22 18.57
C HIS A 279 -6.03 25.33 17.69
N LEU A 280 -7.28 25.21 17.33
CA LEU A 280 -7.94 26.15 16.38
C LEU A 280 -8.40 27.45 17.05
N THR A 281 -8.47 27.47 18.38
CA THR A 281 -8.80 28.67 19.17
C THR A 281 -7.56 29.57 19.45
N GLN A 282 -6.36 29.01 19.28
CA GLN A 282 -5.10 29.74 19.45
C GLN A 282 -4.46 30.01 18.09
N ARG A 283 -3.88 31.23 17.93
CA ARG A 283 -3.10 31.56 16.73
C ARG A 283 -1.84 30.71 16.70
N ILE A 284 -1.75 29.81 15.72
CA ILE A 284 -0.55 28.99 15.49
C ILE A 284 0.44 29.83 14.68
N ASP A 285 1.68 29.92 15.15
CA ASP A 285 2.75 30.62 14.42
C ASP A 285 2.94 29.99 13.03
N GLU A 286 3.22 30.84 12.04
CA GLU A 286 3.34 30.40 10.62
C GLU A 286 4.37 29.27 10.45
N ILE A 287 5.43 29.29 11.25
CA ILE A 287 6.50 28.29 11.28
C ILE A 287 6.01 26.86 11.64
N HIS A 288 4.91 26.77 12.38
CA HIS A 288 4.33 25.49 12.82
C HIS A 288 3.17 25.03 11.94
N GLN A 289 2.75 25.88 10.99
CA GLN A 289 1.64 25.56 10.10
C GLN A 289 2.08 24.58 9.01
N TYR A 290 1.16 23.69 8.61
CA TYR A 290 1.24 22.93 7.39
C TYR A 290 -0.15 22.90 6.73
N LYS A 291 -0.20 22.67 5.41
CA LYS A 291 -1.46 22.65 4.67
C LYS A 291 -1.92 21.22 4.48
N PHE A 292 -3.02 20.81 5.12
CA PHE A 292 -3.61 19.48 4.93
C PHE A 292 -3.99 19.20 3.47
N LYS A 293 -4.22 20.24 2.67
CA LYS A 293 -4.39 20.15 1.21
C LYS A 293 -3.30 19.29 0.55
N GLN A 294 -2.05 19.35 1.03
CA GLN A 294 -0.95 18.55 0.48
C GLN A 294 -1.19 17.06 0.73
N VAL A 295 -1.62 16.71 1.94
CA VAL A 295 -2.00 15.32 2.29
C VAL A 295 -3.16 14.85 1.41
N ALA A 296 -4.18 15.69 1.21
CA ALA A 296 -5.34 15.35 0.37
C ALA A 296 -4.95 15.05 -1.08
N ILE A 297 -4.03 15.83 -1.66
CA ILE A 297 -3.54 15.59 -3.03
C ILE A 297 -2.72 14.30 -3.09
N LEU A 298 -1.85 14.05 -2.10
CA LEU A 298 -1.08 12.80 -2.02
C LEU A 298 -1.98 11.57 -1.82
N ASN A 299 -3.09 11.70 -1.08
CA ASN A 299 -4.11 10.66 -0.98
C ASN A 299 -4.64 10.27 -2.37
N LEU A 300 -5.04 11.26 -3.19
CA LEU A 300 -5.54 11.01 -4.54
C LEU A 300 -4.45 10.46 -5.47
N ALA A 301 -3.22 10.98 -5.38
CA ALA A 301 -2.11 10.48 -6.17
C ALA A 301 -1.79 9.01 -5.83
N TYR A 302 -1.84 8.64 -4.55
CA TYR A 302 -1.58 7.25 -4.14
C TYR A 302 -2.77 6.32 -4.41
N LEU A 303 -4.00 6.85 -4.43
CA LEU A 303 -5.17 6.11 -4.89
C LEU A 303 -5.01 5.62 -6.33
N ILE A 304 -4.50 6.49 -7.23
CA ILE A 304 -4.36 6.12 -8.65
C ILE A 304 -3.09 5.31 -8.92
N THR A 305 -1.97 5.58 -8.24
CA THR A 305 -0.72 4.85 -8.42
C THR A 305 -0.79 3.49 -7.72
N PHE A 306 -0.67 3.43 -6.41
CA PHE A 306 -0.65 2.19 -5.65
C PHE A 306 -1.99 1.42 -5.69
N GLY A 307 -3.12 2.14 -5.76
CA GLY A 307 -4.43 1.49 -5.88
C GLY A 307 -4.55 0.71 -7.19
N SER A 308 -4.05 1.26 -8.30
CA SER A 308 -4.01 0.52 -9.57
C SER A 308 -2.99 -0.61 -9.54
N GLU A 309 -1.81 -0.43 -8.92
CA GLU A 309 -0.84 -1.52 -8.75
C GLU A 309 -1.46 -2.72 -8.04
N LEU A 310 -2.06 -2.50 -6.85
CA LEU A 310 -2.67 -3.59 -6.08
C LEU A 310 -3.77 -4.32 -6.85
N ALA A 311 -4.62 -3.58 -7.55
CA ALA A 311 -5.69 -4.16 -8.34
C ALA A 311 -5.14 -4.99 -9.50
N VAL A 312 -4.18 -4.46 -10.23
CA VAL A 312 -3.59 -5.13 -11.41
C VAL A 312 -2.77 -6.35 -10.99
N VAL A 313 -1.88 -6.22 -10.00
CA VAL A 313 -1.09 -7.37 -9.49
C VAL A 313 -2.00 -8.51 -9.01
N SER A 314 -3.15 -8.17 -8.40
CA SER A 314 -4.10 -9.19 -7.92
C SER A 314 -4.79 -9.95 -9.06
N MET A 315 -5.12 -9.27 -10.18
CA MET A 315 -5.91 -9.87 -11.27
C MET A 315 -5.06 -10.39 -12.44
N LEU A 316 -3.83 -9.90 -12.57
CA LEU A 316 -3.01 -10.11 -13.76
C LEU A 316 -2.70 -11.58 -14.08
N PRO A 317 -2.42 -12.49 -13.10
CA PRO A 317 -2.21 -13.90 -13.37
C PRO A 317 -3.45 -14.56 -14.05
N ILE A 318 -4.64 -14.25 -13.53
CA ILE A 318 -5.90 -14.74 -14.08
C ILE A 318 -6.15 -14.16 -15.48
N PHE A 319 -5.90 -12.85 -15.64
CA PHE A 319 -6.03 -12.17 -16.94
C PHE A 319 -5.15 -12.79 -18.01
N PHE A 320 -3.87 -13.06 -17.72
CA PHE A 320 -2.98 -13.71 -18.66
C PHE A 320 -3.46 -15.11 -19.01
N TYR A 321 -3.87 -15.90 -18.00
CA TYR A 321 -4.35 -17.24 -18.23
C TYR A 321 -5.63 -17.23 -19.08
N ASP A 322 -6.66 -16.51 -18.69
CA ASP A 322 -7.95 -16.45 -19.38
C ASP A 322 -7.81 -15.90 -20.82
N THR A 323 -6.85 -15.00 -21.06
CA THR A 323 -6.67 -14.38 -22.37
C THR A 323 -5.85 -15.26 -23.32
N PHE A 324 -4.79 -15.94 -22.83
CA PHE A 324 -3.80 -16.54 -23.71
C PHE A 324 -3.67 -18.07 -23.60
N HIS A 325 -4.39 -18.72 -22.66
CA HIS A 325 -4.34 -20.17 -22.52
C HIS A 325 -4.85 -20.87 -23.79
N GLU A 326 -6.03 -20.52 -24.28
CA GLU A 326 -6.62 -21.14 -25.46
C GLU A 326 -5.89 -20.77 -26.76
N SER A 327 -5.44 -19.51 -26.89
CA SER A 327 -4.83 -18.99 -28.12
C SER A 327 -3.34 -19.33 -28.27
N GLN A 328 -2.60 -19.39 -27.15
CA GLN A 328 -1.15 -19.56 -27.14
C GLN A 328 -0.66 -20.71 -26.23
N GLY A 329 -1.55 -21.46 -25.60
CA GLY A 329 -1.24 -22.67 -24.83
C GLY A 329 -0.47 -22.44 -23.54
N ILE A 330 -0.57 -21.24 -22.92
CA ILE A 330 0.18 -20.95 -21.69
C ILE A 330 -0.38 -21.73 -20.49
N THR A 331 0.52 -22.16 -19.62
CA THR A 331 0.18 -22.81 -18.37
C THR A 331 -0.09 -21.80 -17.25
N VAL A 332 -0.69 -22.23 -16.12
CA VAL A 332 -0.88 -21.41 -14.92
C VAL A 332 0.45 -20.82 -14.41
N VAL A 333 1.54 -21.62 -14.43
CA VAL A 333 2.87 -21.17 -14.03
C VAL A 333 3.38 -20.07 -14.95
N GLN A 334 3.23 -20.25 -16.26
CA GLN A 334 3.63 -19.24 -17.25
C GLN A 334 2.80 -17.95 -17.13
N ALA A 335 1.52 -18.03 -16.84
CA ALA A 335 0.66 -16.90 -16.56
C ALA A 335 1.13 -16.13 -15.29
N GLY A 336 1.49 -16.84 -14.23
CA GLY A 336 2.08 -16.26 -13.03
C GLY A 336 3.40 -15.53 -13.30
N PHE A 337 4.31 -16.15 -14.08
CA PHE A 337 5.57 -15.51 -14.50
C PHE A 337 5.34 -14.26 -15.35
N SER A 338 4.41 -14.32 -16.29
CA SER A 338 4.04 -13.17 -17.15
C SER A 338 3.50 -12.01 -16.31
N ALA A 339 2.66 -12.30 -15.33
CA ALA A 339 2.11 -11.33 -14.40
C ALA A 339 3.16 -10.73 -13.45
N ALA A 340 4.14 -11.53 -13.04
CA ALA A 340 5.21 -11.08 -12.14
C ALA A 340 6.04 -9.93 -12.73
N GLY A 341 6.12 -9.82 -14.07
CA GLY A 341 6.82 -8.74 -14.76
C GLY A 341 6.33 -7.36 -14.34
N PHE A 342 5.03 -7.18 -14.12
CA PHE A 342 4.47 -5.93 -13.63
C PHE A 342 5.03 -5.56 -12.24
N ALA A 343 4.96 -6.45 -11.28
CA ALA A 343 5.44 -6.21 -9.91
C ALA A 343 6.98 -6.20 -9.81
N PHE A 344 7.68 -6.88 -10.74
CA PHE A 344 9.15 -6.90 -10.82
C PHE A 344 9.74 -5.50 -10.99
N MET A 345 9.03 -4.62 -11.69
CA MET A 345 9.46 -3.24 -11.92
C MET A 345 9.64 -2.44 -10.63
N ASN A 346 9.05 -2.86 -9.50
CA ASN A 346 9.23 -2.24 -8.18
C ASN A 346 10.71 -2.14 -7.76
N LEU A 347 11.56 -3.06 -8.21
CA LEU A 347 12.99 -3.05 -7.86
C LEU A 347 13.72 -1.78 -8.37
N ILE A 348 13.28 -1.25 -9.50
CA ILE A 348 13.94 -0.12 -10.18
C ILE A 348 13.04 1.11 -10.26
N ALA A 349 11.77 0.93 -10.62
CA ALA A 349 10.88 2.06 -10.90
C ALA A 349 10.59 2.90 -9.65
N ARG A 350 10.31 2.27 -8.52
CA ARG A 350 9.97 2.98 -7.29
C ARG A 350 11.17 3.73 -6.68
N PRO A 351 12.39 3.13 -6.52
CA PRO A 351 13.58 3.87 -6.16
C PRO A 351 13.94 4.97 -7.16
N GLY A 352 13.83 4.65 -8.47
CA GLY A 352 14.07 5.61 -9.55
C GLY A 352 13.12 6.80 -9.50
N GLY A 353 11.83 6.56 -9.24
CA GLY A 353 10.80 7.60 -9.09
C GLY A 353 11.10 8.53 -7.92
N GLY A 354 11.48 7.98 -6.76
CA GLY A 354 11.92 8.76 -5.61
C GLY A 354 13.16 9.61 -5.92
N TYR A 355 14.18 9.02 -6.54
CA TYR A 355 15.39 9.73 -6.96
C TYR A 355 15.12 10.84 -7.98
N ILE A 356 14.33 10.55 -9.01
CA ILE A 356 13.94 11.53 -10.05
C ILE A 356 13.15 12.68 -9.40
N SER A 357 12.25 12.36 -8.46
CA SER A 357 11.47 13.33 -7.71
C SER A 357 12.36 14.26 -6.89
N ASP A 358 13.33 13.73 -6.17
CA ASP A 358 14.26 14.52 -5.36
C ASP A 358 15.16 15.42 -6.22
N LYS A 359 15.53 14.95 -7.43
CA LYS A 359 16.50 15.64 -8.30
C LYS A 359 15.88 16.68 -9.25
N PHE A 360 14.72 16.38 -9.82
CA PHE A 360 14.13 17.18 -10.91
C PHE A 360 12.88 17.96 -10.48
N GLY A 361 12.50 17.86 -9.21
CA GLY A 361 11.31 18.50 -8.65
C GLY A 361 10.14 17.51 -8.52
N ARG A 362 9.50 17.57 -7.37
CA ARG A 362 8.52 16.55 -6.93
C ARG A 362 7.22 16.63 -7.70
N LYS A 363 6.72 17.86 -7.93
CA LYS A 363 5.47 18.09 -8.67
C LYS A 363 5.61 17.70 -10.15
N LEU A 364 6.69 18.11 -10.81
CA LEU A 364 6.94 17.82 -12.21
C LEU A 364 7.05 16.30 -12.43
N SER A 365 7.89 15.64 -11.63
CA SER A 365 8.12 14.19 -11.73
C SER A 365 6.82 13.42 -11.54
N LEU A 366 6.04 13.72 -10.49
CA LEU A 366 4.76 13.07 -10.23
C LEU A 366 3.77 13.29 -11.38
N SER A 367 3.73 14.51 -11.96
CA SER A 367 2.86 14.79 -13.12
C SER A 367 3.23 13.93 -14.33
N ILE A 368 4.52 13.81 -14.65
CA ILE A 368 5.01 12.98 -15.77
C ILE A 368 4.66 11.50 -15.52
N PHE A 369 4.83 11.01 -14.31
CA PHE A 369 4.52 9.61 -13.99
C PHE A 369 3.02 9.31 -14.10
N ILE A 370 2.14 10.22 -13.66
CA ILE A 370 0.69 10.05 -13.81
C ILE A 370 0.26 10.10 -15.28
N ILE A 371 0.87 10.95 -16.11
CA ILE A 371 0.62 10.96 -17.56
C ILE A 371 1.02 9.62 -18.18
N GLY A 372 2.23 9.13 -17.88
CA GLY A 372 2.71 7.85 -18.39
C GLY A 372 1.84 6.66 -17.92
N LEU A 373 1.39 6.67 -16.66
CA LEU A 373 0.43 5.71 -16.12
C LEU A 373 -0.90 5.75 -16.90
N SER A 374 -1.47 6.93 -17.14
CA SER A 374 -2.72 7.09 -17.90
C SER A 374 -2.61 6.51 -19.30
N ILE A 375 -1.53 6.86 -20.03
CA ILE A 375 -1.27 6.34 -21.37
C ILE A 375 -1.05 4.81 -21.31
N GLY A 376 -0.27 4.33 -20.35
CA GLY A 376 0.00 2.90 -20.18
C GLY A 376 -1.28 2.08 -20.00
N TYR A 377 -2.15 2.47 -19.08
CA TYR A 377 -3.43 1.76 -18.88
C TYR A 377 -4.38 1.90 -20.07
N TYR A 378 -4.39 3.04 -20.76
CA TYR A 378 -5.14 3.16 -22.00
C TYR A 378 -4.65 2.15 -23.05
N VAL A 379 -3.35 2.00 -23.24
CA VAL A 379 -2.79 0.99 -24.16
C VAL A 379 -3.15 -0.42 -23.72
N LEU A 380 -3.08 -0.74 -22.42
CA LEU A 380 -3.48 -2.06 -21.91
C LEU A 380 -4.97 -2.34 -22.12
N SER A 381 -5.82 -1.32 -22.20
CA SER A 381 -7.25 -1.49 -22.49
C SER A 381 -7.53 -1.96 -23.92
N LEU A 382 -6.57 -1.83 -24.83
CA LEU A 382 -6.66 -2.21 -26.24
C LEU A 382 -6.17 -3.64 -26.53
N ILE A 383 -5.70 -4.38 -25.52
CA ILE A 383 -5.18 -5.75 -25.68
C ILE A 383 -6.31 -6.68 -26.15
N THR A 384 -6.00 -7.47 -27.19
CA THR A 384 -6.87 -8.51 -27.74
C THR A 384 -6.16 -9.89 -27.71
N LEU A 385 -6.90 -10.96 -27.98
CA LEU A 385 -6.40 -12.35 -28.05
C LEU A 385 -5.30 -12.55 -29.12
N GLU A 386 -5.26 -11.68 -30.13
CA GLU A 386 -4.31 -11.76 -31.25
C GLU A 386 -2.90 -11.23 -30.91
N TRP A 387 -2.79 -10.50 -29.81
CA TRP A 387 -1.51 -9.92 -29.42
C TRP A 387 -0.54 -10.99 -28.91
N PRO A 388 0.73 -10.99 -29.38
CA PRO A 388 1.73 -11.90 -28.82
C PRO A 388 1.94 -11.61 -27.33
N ILE A 389 1.94 -12.66 -26.50
CA ILE A 389 2.05 -12.53 -25.05
C ILE A 389 3.28 -11.73 -24.60
N TYR A 390 4.44 -11.91 -25.27
CA TYR A 390 5.66 -11.18 -24.93
C TYR A 390 5.52 -9.66 -25.12
N VAL A 391 4.75 -9.22 -26.14
CA VAL A 391 4.43 -7.80 -26.33
C VAL A 391 3.58 -7.28 -25.18
N VAL A 392 2.57 -8.05 -24.77
CA VAL A 392 1.70 -7.68 -23.66
C VAL A 392 2.47 -7.60 -22.34
N VAL A 393 3.39 -8.53 -22.08
CA VAL A 393 4.29 -8.49 -20.91
C VAL A 393 5.14 -7.22 -20.91
N ILE A 394 5.76 -6.88 -22.04
CA ILE A 394 6.56 -5.65 -22.16
C ILE A 394 5.70 -4.40 -21.91
N LEU A 395 4.50 -4.34 -22.48
CA LEU A 395 3.60 -3.20 -22.28
C LEU A 395 3.13 -3.09 -20.82
N THR A 396 2.85 -4.21 -20.17
CA THR A 396 2.50 -4.20 -18.74
C THR A 396 3.66 -3.72 -17.89
N MET A 397 4.90 -4.13 -18.19
CA MET A 397 6.11 -3.64 -17.50
C MET A 397 6.36 -2.15 -17.76
N CYS A 398 6.17 -1.67 -19.00
CA CYS A 398 6.27 -0.24 -19.31
C CYS A 398 5.23 0.60 -18.56
N CYS A 399 3.97 0.15 -18.51
CA CYS A 399 2.92 0.80 -17.70
C CYS A 399 3.31 0.82 -16.23
N SER A 400 3.74 -0.33 -15.71
CA SER A 400 4.14 -0.52 -14.33
C SER A 400 5.29 0.42 -13.91
N PHE A 401 6.24 0.70 -14.83
CA PHE A 401 7.30 1.65 -14.54
C PHE A 401 6.75 3.02 -14.10
N PHE A 402 5.78 3.57 -14.83
CA PHE A 402 5.18 4.87 -14.49
C PHE A 402 4.33 4.80 -13.23
N VAL A 403 3.61 3.70 -13.01
CA VAL A 403 2.81 3.47 -11.80
C VAL A 403 3.70 3.52 -10.57
N GLN A 404 4.74 2.71 -10.53
CA GLN A 404 5.60 2.52 -9.36
C GLN A 404 6.59 3.69 -9.17
N ALA A 405 7.03 4.33 -10.26
CA ALA A 405 7.78 5.58 -10.16
C ALA A 405 6.93 6.70 -9.54
N GLY A 406 5.63 6.75 -9.88
CA GLY A 406 4.66 7.65 -9.27
C GLY A 406 4.51 7.41 -7.76
N GLU A 407 4.50 6.15 -7.32
CA GLU A 407 4.46 5.79 -5.90
C GLU A 407 5.70 6.29 -5.14
N GLY A 408 6.88 6.10 -5.74
CA GLY A 408 8.14 6.60 -5.19
C GLY A 408 8.12 8.13 -5.04
N ALA A 409 7.59 8.84 -6.05
CA ALA A 409 7.44 10.29 -6.01
C ALA A 409 6.45 10.78 -4.95
N VAL A 410 5.34 10.06 -4.70
CA VAL A 410 4.39 10.39 -3.62
C VAL A 410 5.07 10.27 -2.26
N PHE A 411 5.74 9.16 -1.99
CA PHE A 411 6.35 8.94 -0.67
C PHE A 411 7.65 9.72 -0.45
N ALA A 412 8.30 10.21 -1.50
CA ALA A 412 9.36 11.21 -1.36
C ALA A 412 8.88 12.52 -0.70
N MET A 413 7.57 12.80 -0.70
CA MET A 413 6.97 14.00 -0.12
C MET A 413 6.39 13.80 1.28
N VAL A 414 5.89 12.60 1.59
CA VAL A 414 5.16 12.33 2.84
C VAL A 414 5.92 12.71 4.11
N PRO A 415 7.19 12.30 4.32
CA PRO A 415 7.94 12.65 5.53
C PRO A 415 8.27 14.14 5.65
N LEU A 416 8.17 14.89 4.54
CA LEU A 416 8.52 16.30 4.47
C LEU A 416 7.33 17.23 4.76
N ILE A 417 6.13 16.70 5.00
CA ILE A 417 4.96 17.51 5.38
C ILE A 417 5.03 17.85 6.86
N LYS A 418 5.15 16.84 7.73
CA LYS A 418 5.28 17.03 9.18
C LYS A 418 5.92 15.77 9.81
N ARG A 419 7.18 15.90 10.26
CA ARG A 419 7.99 14.75 10.68
C ARG A 419 7.37 13.94 11.82
N ARG A 420 6.87 14.61 12.86
CA ARG A 420 6.27 13.95 14.03
C ARG A 420 4.96 13.19 13.73
N MET A 421 4.31 13.46 12.61
CA MET A 421 3.07 12.81 12.16
C MET A 421 3.26 11.97 10.90
N THR A 422 4.50 11.68 10.51
CA THR A 422 4.81 10.92 9.29
C THR A 422 4.06 9.60 9.24
N GLY A 423 3.94 8.87 10.34
CA GLY A 423 3.19 7.62 10.42
C GLY A 423 1.70 7.80 10.16
N GLN A 424 1.07 8.81 10.76
CA GLN A 424 -0.35 9.11 10.55
C GLN A 424 -0.62 9.57 9.12
N ILE A 425 0.24 10.45 8.55
CA ILE A 425 0.13 10.90 7.16
C ILE A 425 0.33 9.72 6.21
N ALA A 426 1.39 8.92 6.42
CA ALA A 426 1.65 7.72 5.62
C ALA A 426 0.52 6.70 5.75
N GLY A 427 -0.09 6.57 6.93
CA GLY A 427 -1.25 5.74 7.18
C GLY A 427 -2.45 6.15 6.34
N MET A 428 -2.76 7.44 6.32
CA MET A 428 -3.87 7.98 5.54
C MET A 428 -3.62 7.88 4.03
N VAL A 429 -2.46 8.34 3.55
CA VAL A 429 -2.06 8.23 2.14
C VAL A 429 -2.07 6.76 1.70
N GLY A 430 -1.47 5.88 2.52
CA GLY A 430 -1.46 4.45 2.28
C GLY A 430 -2.85 3.81 2.24
N ALA A 431 -3.77 4.23 3.12
CA ALA A 431 -5.15 3.75 3.12
C ALA A 431 -5.87 4.11 1.82
N TYR A 432 -5.62 5.30 1.27
CA TYR A 432 -6.17 5.71 -0.03
C TYR A 432 -5.71 4.83 -1.19
N GLY A 433 -4.50 4.30 -1.17
CA GLY A 433 -4.08 3.30 -2.14
C GLY A 433 -4.97 2.04 -2.10
N ASN A 434 -5.35 1.59 -0.90
CA ASN A 434 -6.27 0.44 -0.78
C ASN A 434 -7.72 0.83 -1.15
N VAL A 435 -8.16 2.05 -0.89
CA VAL A 435 -9.43 2.59 -1.42
C VAL A 435 -9.45 2.47 -2.94
N GLY A 436 -8.38 2.92 -3.62
CA GLY A 436 -8.24 2.78 -5.07
C GLY A 436 -8.33 1.32 -5.53
N ALA A 437 -7.62 0.42 -4.86
CA ALA A 437 -7.65 -1.01 -5.20
C ALA A 437 -9.06 -1.60 -5.07
N VAL A 438 -9.78 -1.33 -3.98
CA VAL A 438 -11.17 -1.80 -3.80
C VAL A 438 -12.09 -1.24 -4.88
N LEU A 439 -11.97 0.07 -5.19
CA LEU A 439 -12.78 0.71 -6.23
C LEU A 439 -12.52 0.07 -7.60
N PHE A 440 -11.25 -0.08 -8.00
CA PHE A 440 -10.89 -0.65 -9.30
C PHE A 440 -11.27 -2.13 -9.41
N LEU A 441 -11.02 -2.95 -8.38
CA LEU A 441 -11.45 -4.35 -8.36
C LEU A 441 -12.98 -4.48 -8.33
N THR A 442 -13.68 -3.52 -7.73
CA THR A 442 -15.14 -3.47 -7.81
C THR A 442 -15.59 -3.21 -9.25
N VAL A 443 -14.96 -2.26 -9.96
CA VAL A 443 -15.22 -2.06 -11.40
C VAL A 443 -14.99 -3.36 -12.17
N LEU A 444 -13.86 -4.04 -11.94
CA LEU A 444 -13.53 -5.33 -12.57
C LEU A 444 -14.60 -6.41 -12.29
N SER A 445 -15.28 -6.35 -11.15
CA SER A 445 -16.32 -7.32 -10.82
C SER A 445 -17.57 -7.23 -11.70
N PHE A 446 -17.81 -6.06 -12.35
CA PHE A 446 -18.96 -5.80 -13.20
C PHE A 446 -18.59 -5.59 -14.67
N ALA A 447 -17.32 -5.34 -14.97
CA ALA A 447 -16.85 -4.94 -16.28
C ALA A 447 -15.74 -5.86 -16.80
N SER A 448 -15.45 -5.74 -18.11
CA SER A 448 -14.32 -6.44 -18.73
C SER A 448 -12.97 -5.84 -18.29
N PRO A 449 -11.85 -6.59 -18.44
CA PRO A 449 -10.52 -6.06 -18.21
C PRO A 449 -10.20 -4.79 -19.01
N SER A 450 -10.69 -4.69 -20.25
CA SER A 450 -10.51 -3.50 -21.09
C SER A 450 -11.15 -2.26 -20.44
N VAL A 451 -12.41 -2.37 -19.99
CA VAL A 451 -13.10 -1.27 -19.28
C VAL A 451 -12.41 -0.94 -17.95
N PHE A 452 -11.95 -1.95 -17.23
CA PHE A 452 -11.19 -1.77 -15.99
C PHE A 452 -9.93 -0.91 -16.21
N PHE A 453 -9.11 -1.23 -17.20
CA PHE A 453 -7.92 -0.43 -17.53
C PHE A 453 -8.29 0.98 -18.00
N MET A 454 -9.36 1.13 -18.78
CA MET A 454 -9.84 2.44 -19.26
C MET A 454 -10.32 3.33 -18.10
N VAL A 455 -10.98 2.77 -17.09
CA VAL A 455 -11.40 3.51 -15.88
C VAL A 455 -10.20 4.01 -15.09
N ILE A 456 -9.14 3.21 -14.95
CA ILE A 456 -7.90 3.66 -14.30
C ILE A 456 -7.26 4.79 -15.10
N ALA A 457 -7.15 4.64 -16.42
CA ALA A 457 -6.58 5.67 -17.30
C ALA A 457 -7.34 7.01 -17.21
N GLY A 458 -8.66 6.97 -17.22
CA GLY A 458 -9.52 8.16 -17.07
C GLY A 458 -9.40 8.78 -15.67
N GLY A 459 -9.39 7.96 -14.61
CA GLY A 459 -9.19 8.41 -13.24
C GLY A 459 -7.86 9.14 -13.03
N ALA A 460 -6.80 8.71 -13.73
CA ALA A 460 -5.50 9.34 -13.67
C ALA A 460 -5.51 10.79 -14.17
N ILE A 461 -6.35 11.12 -15.16
CA ILE A 461 -6.49 12.49 -15.66
C ILE A 461 -7.05 13.43 -14.57
N PHE A 462 -8.05 12.99 -13.81
CA PHE A 462 -8.59 13.79 -12.70
C PHE A 462 -7.54 14.00 -11.59
N VAL A 463 -6.76 12.97 -11.28
CA VAL A 463 -5.68 13.08 -10.29
C VAL A 463 -4.57 14.00 -10.79
N LEU A 464 -4.24 13.97 -12.08
CA LEU A 464 -3.26 14.87 -12.69
C LEU A 464 -3.65 16.34 -12.48
N ILE A 465 -4.93 16.68 -12.62
CA ILE A 465 -5.44 18.03 -12.34
C ILE A 465 -5.21 18.39 -10.87
N ALA A 466 -5.53 17.49 -9.93
CA ALA A 466 -5.32 17.73 -8.51
C ALA A 466 -3.82 17.95 -8.17
N VAL A 467 -2.92 17.20 -8.80
CA VAL A 467 -1.46 17.30 -8.61
C VAL A 467 -0.92 18.67 -9.03
N GLN A 468 -1.59 19.39 -9.96
CA GLN A 468 -1.17 20.76 -10.30
C GLN A 468 -1.25 21.74 -9.12
N PHE A 469 -2.00 21.41 -8.08
CA PHE A 469 -2.12 22.20 -6.85
C PHE A 469 -1.17 21.80 -5.74
N ILE A 470 -0.22 20.86 -5.99
CA ILE A 470 0.86 20.55 -5.05
C ILE A 470 1.79 21.76 -4.90
N GLU A 471 2.12 22.06 -3.66
CA GLU A 471 3.16 23.00 -3.29
C GLU A 471 4.39 22.19 -2.88
N GLU A 472 5.52 22.42 -3.54
CA GLU A 472 6.75 21.69 -3.22
C GLU A 472 7.27 22.13 -1.85
N PRO A 473 7.65 21.19 -0.95
CA PRO A 473 8.34 21.55 0.30
C PRO A 473 9.66 22.22 -0.05
N LYS A 474 9.85 23.45 0.45
CA LYS A 474 11.09 24.25 0.26
C LYS A 474 11.51 24.92 1.57
N GLY A 475 12.79 25.21 1.69
CA GLY A 475 13.33 25.88 2.87
C GLY A 475 13.55 24.95 4.06
N HIS A 476 12.99 25.28 5.20
CA HIS A 476 13.20 24.54 6.44
C HIS A 476 11.87 24.10 7.04
N MET A 477 11.85 22.86 7.53
CA MET A 477 10.79 22.39 8.43
C MET A 477 11.26 22.56 9.88
N VAL A 478 10.37 23.05 10.73
CA VAL A 478 10.66 23.31 12.13
C VAL A 478 9.96 22.27 13.00
N GLU A 479 10.73 21.59 13.85
CA GLU A 479 10.20 20.72 14.89
C GLU A 479 10.61 21.24 16.27
N VAL A 480 9.66 21.32 17.19
CA VAL A 480 9.90 21.72 18.58
C VAL A 480 10.07 20.46 19.41
N LEU A 481 11.22 20.35 20.09
CA LEU A 481 11.56 19.26 20.99
C LEU A 481 10.74 19.34 22.30
N GLU A 482 10.73 18.25 23.08
CA GLU A 482 10.02 18.21 24.38
C GLU A 482 10.60 19.21 25.40
N ASP A 483 11.89 19.57 25.27
CA ASP A 483 12.58 20.56 26.08
C ASP A 483 12.36 22.02 25.63
N GLY A 484 11.54 22.23 24.58
CA GLY A 484 11.24 23.54 24.00
C GLY A 484 12.30 24.04 23.01
N SER A 485 13.39 23.31 22.79
CA SER A 485 14.37 23.64 21.75
C SER A 485 13.79 23.43 20.36
N VAL A 486 14.32 24.15 19.38
CA VAL A 486 13.84 24.13 17.98
C VAL A 486 14.89 23.50 17.10
N GLU A 487 14.52 22.42 16.43
CA GLU A 487 15.33 21.79 15.39
C GLU A 487 14.85 22.24 14.01
N MET A 488 15.77 22.81 13.21
CA MET A 488 15.51 23.21 11.82
C MET A 488 16.00 22.11 10.89
N ILE A 489 15.07 21.53 10.10
CA ILE A 489 15.34 20.47 9.15
C ILE A 489 15.34 21.07 7.74
N GLU A 490 16.50 21.06 7.07
CA GLU A 490 16.66 21.55 5.70
C GLU A 490 15.91 20.61 4.73
N LEU A 491 15.08 21.20 3.84
CA LEU A 491 14.24 20.46 2.87
C LEU A 491 14.79 20.52 1.44
N ASP A 492 15.72 21.45 1.15
CA ASP A 492 16.31 21.68 -0.17
C ASP A 492 17.59 20.87 -0.41
#